data_7caba93042236e4f2315cfee79e81771
#
_entry.id   7caba93042236e4f2315cfee79e81771
#
_cell.length_a   1.000
_cell.length_b   1.000
_cell.length_c   1.000
_cell.angle_alpha   90.00
_cell.angle_beta   90.00
_cell.angle_gamma   90.00
#
_symmetry.space_group_name_H-M   'P 1'
#
loop_
_entity.id
_entity.type
_entity.pdbx_description
1 polymer ?
#
loop_
_entity_poly.entity_id
_entity_poly.type
_entity_poly.pdbx_seq_one_letter_code
_entity_poly.pdbx_strand_id
1 'polypeptide(L)'
;MKRFFQTLHNIYRIEDLRIRIMNTLGIVLIYRLGSFVVLPGVDPQMLDALQAQTSDGLLGLLNMFSGGAFSNASIFALGIMPYISASIVIQLLGVAVPYFQKLQKEGESGRKKINQITRYLTVIITAAQAPAYLANLASQLPREAITPFDGDPGASMTFFIISSVIILIAGTMFVMWLGEKITDKGIGNGISLIIMVGIIANLPFALFAELVARLEQAGGGLVVFLLEIVILMAVVVLCILLVQGTRRIPVQFAKRIVGNKQYGGVRQYIPLKVNAAGVMPIIFAQAIMFIPITLAGFADSEALSGFAATFSNFLGFWYNFTFATLIILFTYFYTAITVNPNQMAEDMKKNGGFIPGVKPGKKTAEFIDNVMSKITLPGSLFLAFVAIMPALVSLMGVTGQFAQFFGGTSLLIMVGVVLDTLQQIESHLLMRHYDGLTKSGRIKGRSSMGMTG
;
A
#
# COMPACT_ATOMS: atom_id res chain seq x y z
N MET A 1 -8.97 17.08 23.10
CA MET A 1 -10.30 17.01 22.50
C MET A 1 -10.71 18.30 21.79
N LYS A 2 -10.64 19.53 22.36
CA LYS A 2 -11.03 20.80 21.66
C LYS A 2 -10.31 21.03 20.34
N ARG A 3 -9.01 20.75 20.24
CA ARG A 3 -8.23 20.89 18.98
C ARG A 3 -8.70 19.91 17.88
N PHE A 4 -9.02 18.68 18.25
CA PHE A 4 -9.53 17.67 17.31
C PHE A 4 -10.87 18.08 16.70
N PHE A 5 -11.82 18.53 17.51
CA PHE A 5 -13.10 19.05 17.01
C PHE A 5 -12.95 20.32 16.17
N GLN A 6 -12.00 21.20 16.52
CA GLN A 6 -11.69 22.38 15.70
C GLN A 6 -11.11 21.99 14.35
N THR A 7 -10.22 20.99 14.30
CA THR A 7 -9.66 20.49 13.04
C THR A 7 -10.75 19.88 12.18
N LEU A 8 -11.63 19.04 12.72
CA LEU A 8 -12.78 18.48 12.01
C LEU A 8 -13.72 19.58 11.47
N HIS A 9 -14.02 20.58 12.29
CA HIS A 9 -14.85 21.72 11.88
C HIS A 9 -14.19 22.51 10.75
N ASN A 10 -12.88 22.74 10.80
CA ASN A 10 -12.13 23.42 9.76
C ASN A 10 -12.10 22.61 8.45
N ILE A 11 -11.95 21.29 8.52
CA ILE A 11 -12.03 20.39 7.35
C ILE A 11 -13.38 20.51 6.67
N TYR A 12 -14.48 20.48 7.44
CA TYR A 12 -15.83 20.59 6.90
C TYR A 12 -16.13 21.98 6.29
N ARG A 13 -15.52 23.05 6.81
CA ARG A 13 -15.70 24.42 6.35
C ARG A 13 -15.01 24.72 5.00
N ILE A 14 -13.99 23.92 4.62
CA ILE A 14 -13.29 24.08 3.35
C ILE A 14 -14.03 23.28 2.28
N GLU A 15 -14.68 23.99 1.36
CA GLU A 15 -15.54 23.40 0.32
C GLU A 15 -14.79 22.39 -0.56
N ASP A 16 -13.60 22.73 -1.05
CA ASP A 16 -12.79 21.85 -1.91
C ASP A 16 -12.41 20.55 -1.18
N LEU A 17 -11.98 20.64 0.08
CA LEU A 17 -11.61 19.50 0.89
C LEU A 17 -12.82 18.61 1.21
N ARG A 18 -13.97 19.22 1.50
CA ARG A 18 -15.22 18.51 1.73
C ARG A 18 -15.66 17.73 0.50
N ILE A 19 -15.61 18.35 -0.70
CA ILE A 19 -15.96 17.67 -1.95
C ILE A 19 -15.04 16.50 -2.23
N ARG A 20 -13.73 16.64 -2.02
CA ARG A 20 -12.75 15.56 -2.18
C ARG A 20 -13.01 14.41 -1.21
N ILE A 21 -13.31 14.69 0.06
CA ILE A 21 -13.64 13.65 1.06
C ILE A 21 -14.94 12.93 0.64
N MET A 22 -15.98 13.67 0.26
CA MET A 22 -17.25 13.07 -0.17
C MET A 22 -17.10 12.20 -1.41
N ASN A 23 -16.29 12.63 -2.38
CA ASN A 23 -15.96 11.82 -3.57
C ASN A 23 -15.24 10.54 -3.18
N THR A 24 -14.25 10.64 -2.27
CA THR A 24 -13.52 9.45 -1.79
C THR A 24 -14.46 8.46 -1.10
N LEU A 25 -15.31 8.94 -0.18
CA LEU A 25 -16.27 8.08 0.53
C LEU A 25 -17.29 7.46 -0.43
N GLY A 26 -17.81 8.22 -1.40
CA GLY A 26 -18.76 7.72 -2.40
C GLY A 26 -18.16 6.64 -3.28
N ILE A 27 -16.91 6.80 -3.74
CA ILE A 27 -16.22 5.81 -4.55
C ILE A 27 -15.90 4.55 -3.73
N VAL A 28 -15.47 4.70 -2.47
CA VAL A 28 -15.25 3.58 -1.54
C VAL A 28 -16.53 2.80 -1.28
N LEU A 29 -17.67 3.49 -1.15
CA LEU A 29 -18.98 2.84 -0.99
C LEU A 29 -19.31 1.98 -2.23
N ILE A 30 -19.10 2.50 -3.44
CA ILE A 30 -19.31 1.75 -4.69
C ILE A 30 -18.43 0.49 -4.71
N TYR A 31 -17.16 0.61 -4.34
CA TYR A 31 -16.25 -0.53 -4.24
C TYR A 31 -16.76 -1.58 -3.25
N ARG A 32 -17.19 -1.16 -2.06
CA ARG A 32 -17.72 -2.08 -1.04
C ARG A 32 -19.01 -2.79 -1.49
N LEU A 33 -19.93 -2.08 -2.10
CA LEU A 33 -21.15 -2.69 -2.65
C LEU A 33 -20.81 -3.74 -3.71
N GLY A 34 -19.90 -3.45 -4.62
CA GLY A 34 -19.49 -4.40 -5.65
C GLY A 34 -18.73 -5.63 -5.11
N SER A 35 -18.09 -5.54 -3.94
CA SER A 35 -17.43 -6.70 -3.31
C SER A 35 -18.41 -7.75 -2.76
N PHE A 36 -19.70 -7.42 -2.65
CA PHE A 36 -20.76 -8.36 -2.27
C PHE A 36 -21.56 -8.89 -3.47
N VAL A 37 -21.32 -8.38 -4.67
CA VAL A 37 -21.99 -8.87 -5.88
C VAL A 37 -21.29 -10.15 -6.34
N VAL A 38 -21.93 -11.30 -6.13
CA VAL A 38 -21.41 -12.63 -6.48
C VAL A 38 -21.37 -12.82 -7.99
N LEU A 39 -20.41 -13.62 -8.49
CA LEU A 39 -20.31 -14.00 -9.89
C LEU A 39 -21.59 -14.74 -10.35
N PRO A 40 -22.12 -14.40 -11.53
CA PRO A 40 -23.28 -15.12 -12.09
C PRO A 40 -22.98 -16.61 -12.24
N GLY A 41 -23.87 -17.46 -11.76
CA GLY A 41 -23.71 -18.92 -11.77
C GLY A 41 -23.12 -19.51 -10.50
N VAL A 42 -22.83 -18.70 -9.47
CA VAL A 42 -22.41 -19.18 -8.15
C VAL A 42 -23.51 -18.90 -7.12
N ASP A 43 -23.90 -19.93 -6.35
CA ASP A 43 -24.91 -19.79 -5.30
C ASP A 43 -24.30 -19.12 -4.05
N PRO A 44 -24.78 -17.94 -3.62
CA PRO A 44 -24.28 -17.25 -2.45
C PRO A 44 -24.44 -18.02 -1.14
N GLN A 45 -25.44 -18.94 -1.04
CA GLN A 45 -25.72 -19.67 0.20
C GLN A 45 -24.70 -20.78 0.49
N MET A 46 -23.94 -21.21 -0.53
CA MET A 46 -22.94 -22.26 -0.39
C MET A 46 -21.50 -21.73 -0.24
N LEU A 47 -21.32 -20.42 -0.08
CA LEU A 47 -20.00 -19.79 0.06
C LEU A 47 -19.37 -19.92 1.46
N ASP A 48 -20.11 -20.38 2.48
CA ASP A 48 -19.59 -20.53 3.84
C ASP A 48 -18.39 -21.49 3.91
N ALA A 49 -18.39 -22.55 3.10
CA ALA A 49 -17.27 -23.49 3.01
C ALA A 49 -16.00 -22.82 2.44
N LEU A 50 -16.16 -21.94 1.44
CA LEU A 50 -15.08 -21.17 0.86
C LEU A 50 -14.53 -20.15 1.86
N GLN A 51 -15.39 -19.48 2.62
CA GLN A 51 -14.99 -18.54 3.67
C GLN A 51 -14.17 -19.23 4.75
N ALA A 52 -14.57 -20.41 5.19
CA ALA A 52 -13.83 -21.18 6.20
C ALA A 52 -12.43 -21.58 5.73
N GLN A 53 -12.27 -21.99 4.45
CA GLN A 53 -10.99 -22.39 3.89
C GLN A 53 -10.07 -21.20 3.52
N THR A 54 -10.65 -20.04 3.21
CA THR A 54 -9.92 -18.81 2.88
C THR A 54 -9.62 -17.95 4.12
N SER A 55 -9.97 -18.39 5.32
CA SER A 55 -9.71 -17.65 6.57
C SER A 55 -8.24 -17.61 6.95
N ASP A 56 -7.49 -18.65 6.60
CA ASP A 56 -6.10 -18.83 7.02
C ASP A 56 -5.13 -18.93 5.83
N GLY A 57 -3.85 -18.71 6.10
CA GLY A 57 -2.78 -18.85 5.13
C GLY A 57 -2.71 -17.75 4.07
N LEU A 58 -2.19 -18.12 2.90
CA LEU A 58 -1.97 -17.20 1.79
C LEU A 58 -3.26 -16.71 1.14
N LEU A 59 -4.28 -17.58 1.04
CA LEU A 59 -5.60 -17.23 0.53
C LEU A 59 -6.29 -16.23 1.46
N GLY A 60 -6.07 -16.33 2.77
CA GLY A 60 -6.52 -15.35 3.75
C GLY A 60 -5.96 -13.95 3.51
N LEU A 61 -4.68 -13.85 3.13
CA LEU A 61 -4.08 -12.57 2.75
C LEU A 61 -4.71 -11.99 1.48
N LEU A 62 -4.94 -12.82 0.44
CA LEU A 62 -5.65 -12.37 -0.77
C LEU A 62 -7.05 -11.88 -0.46
N ASN A 63 -7.77 -12.62 0.37
CA ASN A 63 -9.10 -12.27 0.81
C ASN A 63 -9.11 -10.94 1.59
N MET A 64 -8.12 -10.73 2.44
CA MET A 64 -7.95 -9.48 3.18
C MET A 64 -7.69 -8.28 2.26
N PHE A 65 -6.82 -8.41 1.25
CA PHE A 65 -6.54 -7.34 0.29
C PHE A 65 -7.72 -7.02 -0.63
N SER A 66 -8.52 -8.04 -0.97
CA SER A 66 -9.75 -7.85 -1.74
C SER A 66 -10.93 -7.38 -0.88
N GLY A 67 -10.73 -7.28 0.45
CA GLY A 67 -11.78 -6.86 1.38
C GLY A 67 -12.93 -7.85 1.53
N GLY A 68 -12.65 -9.15 1.45
CA GLY A 68 -13.65 -10.23 1.49
C GLY A 68 -14.21 -10.61 0.11
N ALA A 69 -13.87 -9.88 -0.95
CA ALA A 69 -14.39 -10.13 -2.28
C ALA A 69 -13.95 -11.48 -2.86
N PHE A 70 -12.76 -11.96 -2.45
CA PHE A 70 -12.23 -13.26 -2.87
C PHE A 70 -13.07 -14.43 -2.32
N SER A 71 -13.35 -14.44 -1.02
CA SER A 71 -14.18 -15.48 -0.36
C SER A 71 -15.65 -15.40 -0.71
N ASN A 72 -16.14 -14.21 -1.10
CA ASN A 72 -17.52 -14.02 -1.55
C ASN A 72 -17.71 -14.38 -3.03
N ALA A 73 -16.70 -14.92 -3.72
CA ALA A 73 -16.71 -15.18 -5.15
C ALA A 73 -17.31 -14.01 -5.97
N SER A 74 -16.93 -12.78 -5.62
CA SER A 74 -17.53 -11.58 -6.19
C SER A 74 -16.93 -11.21 -7.55
N ILE A 75 -17.61 -10.28 -8.25
CA ILE A 75 -17.09 -9.69 -9.49
C ILE A 75 -15.75 -8.96 -9.29
N PHE A 76 -15.40 -8.60 -8.04
CA PHE A 76 -14.13 -8.01 -7.66
C PHE A 76 -13.19 -8.99 -6.93
N ALA A 77 -13.38 -10.31 -7.10
CA ALA A 77 -12.64 -11.33 -6.37
C ALA A 77 -11.11 -11.19 -6.50
N LEU A 78 -10.59 -10.88 -7.69
CA LEU A 78 -9.16 -10.62 -7.89
C LEU A 78 -8.72 -9.24 -7.39
N GLY A 79 -9.68 -8.34 -7.13
CA GLY A 79 -9.42 -7.02 -6.57
C GLY A 79 -8.43 -6.20 -7.40
N ILE A 80 -7.48 -5.57 -6.69
CA ILE A 80 -6.47 -4.71 -7.30
C ILE A 80 -5.11 -5.43 -7.47
N MET A 81 -4.99 -6.71 -7.05
CA MET A 81 -3.74 -7.46 -7.06
C MET A 81 -3.10 -7.58 -8.46
N PRO A 82 -3.84 -7.88 -9.56
CA PRO A 82 -3.26 -7.93 -10.89
C PRO A 82 -2.65 -6.60 -11.33
N TYR A 83 -3.26 -5.48 -10.94
CA TYR A 83 -2.72 -4.14 -11.21
C TYR A 83 -1.44 -3.86 -10.43
N ILE A 84 -1.38 -4.27 -9.16
CA ILE A 84 -0.16 -4.13 -8.35
C ILE A 84 0.97 -4.91 -9.00
N SER A 85 0.73 -6.17 -9.38
CA SER A 85 1.72 -7.01 -10.08
C SER A 85 2.19 -6.35 -11.39
N ALA A 86 1.27 -5.82 -12.19
CA ALA A 86 1.61 -5.09 -13.42
C ALA A 86 2.45 -3.85 -13.16
N SER A 87 2.08 -3.06 -12.14
CA SER A 87 2.81 -1.85 -11.75
C SER A 87 4.24 -2.17 -11.28
N ILE A 88 4.40 -3.27 -10.53
CA ILE A 88 5.69 -3.78 -10.10
C ILE A 88 6.58 -4.12 -11.30
N VAL A 89 6.06 -4.91 -12.24
CA VAL A 89 6.80 -5.30 -13.45
C VAL A 89 7.24 -4.06 -14.23
N ILE A 90 6.36 -3.08 -14.42
CA ILE A 90 6.69 -1.84 -15.13
C ILE A 90 7.74 -1.00 -14.38
N GLN A 91 7.69 -0.95 -13.04
CA GLN A 91 8.72 -0.25 -12.25
C GLN A 91 10.09 -0.92 -12.38
N LEU A 92 10.14 -2.27 -12.34
CA LEU A 92 11.38 -3.02 -12.56
C LEU A 92 11.92 -2.81 -13.98
N LEU A 93 11.06 -2.84 -15.01
CA LEU A 93 11.43 -2.54 -16.38
C LEU A 93 11.92 -1.09 -16.54
N GLY A 94 11.38 -0.16 -15.74
CA GLY A 94 11.83 1.23 -15.68
C GLY A 94 13.30 1.39 -15.25
N VAL A 95 13.84 0.41 -14.51
CA VAL A 95 15.25 0.37 -14.11
C VAL A 95 16.10 -0.42 -15.11
N ALA A 96 15.59 -1.55 -15.60
CA ALA A 96 16.34 -2.48 -16.43
C ALA A 96 16.39 -2.09 -17.91
N VAL A 97 15.33 -1.47 -18.44
CA VAL A 97 15.16 -1.24 -19.88
C VAL A 97 15.26 0.24 -20.24
N PRO A 98 16.21 0.64 -21.13
CA PRO A 98 16.44 2.03 -21.51
C PRO A 98 15.20 2.76 -22.08
N TYR A 99 14.31 2.03 -22.73
CA TYR A 99 13.06 2.57 -23.26
C TYR A 99 12.16 3.13 -22.16
N PHE A 100 11.94 2.37 -21.06
CA PHE A 100 11.14 2.83 -19.93
C PHE A 100 11.84 3.93 -19.13
N GLN A 101 13.17 3.92 -19.07
CA GLN A 101 13.94 5.01 -18.45
C GLN A 101 13.75 6.33 -19.19
N LYS A 102 13.70 6.31 -20.54
CA LYS A 102 13.40 7.49 -21.35
C LYS A 102 11.99 8.00 -21.07
N LEU A 103 10.98 7.11 -21.06
CA LEU A 103 9.60 7.47 -20.74
C LEU A 103 9.46 8.12 -19.38
N GLN A 104 10.18 7.64 -18.36
CA GLN A 104 10.17 8.26 -17.03
C GLN A 104 10.75 9.69 -17.03
N LYS A 105 11.69 9.99 -17.92
CA LYS A 105 12.30 11.31 -18.08
C LYS A 105 11.46 12.28 -18.92
N GLU A 106 10.54 11.79 -19.77
CA GLU A 106 9.64 12.58 -20.61
C GLU A 106 8.54 13.34 -19.84
N GLY A 107 8.49 13.20 -18.51
CA GLY A 107 7.54 13.90 -17.67
C GLY A 107 6.10 13.38 -17.80
N GLU A 108 5.13 14.29 -17.99
CA GLU A 108 3.69 13.92 -17.97
C GLU A 108 3.29 13.04 -19.16
N SER A 109 3.84 13.27 -20.35
CA SER A 109 3.57 12.45 -21.55
C SER A 109 4.05 11.02 -21.35
N GLY A 110 5.28 10.84 -20.83
CA GLY A 110 5.83 9.54 -20.53
C GLY A 110 5.04 8.80 -19.45
N ARG A 111 4.60 9.50 -18.40
CA ARG A 111 3.73 8.90 -17.35
C ARG A 111 2.41 8.39 -17.92
N LYS A 112 1.77 9.12 -18.83
CA LYS A 112 0.54 8.66 -19.50
C LYS A 112 0.77 7.36 -20.27
N LYS A 113 1.89 7.25 -21.03
CA LYS A 113 2.25 6.02 -21.75
C LYS A 113 2.54 4.86 -20.80
N ILE A 114 3.28 5.10 -19.72
CA ILE A 114 3.56 4.10 -18.68
C ILE A 114 2.24 3.58 -18.10
N ASN A 115 1.32 4.45 -17.73
CA ASN A 115 0.02 4.06 -17.20
C ASN A 115 -0.80 3.23 -18.20
N GLN A 116 -0.77 3.56 -19.49
CA GLN A 116 -1.44 2.76 -20.53
C GLN A 116 -0.83 1.35 -20.63
N ILE A 117 0.50 1.23 -20.65
CA ILE A 117 1.16 -0.07 -20.69
C ILE A 117 0.83 -0.89 -19.44
N THR A 118 0.80 -0.25 -18.26
CA THR A 118 0.39 -0.90 -17.01
C THR A 118 -1.04 -1.44 -17.10
N ARG A 119 -1.98 -0.69 -17.69
CA ARG A 119 -3.37 -1.15 -17.89
C ARG A 119 -3.45 -2.38 -18.80
N TYR A 120 -2.73 -2.38 -19.94
CA TYR A 120 -2.69 -3.54 -20.83
C TYR A 120 -2.09 -4.76 -20.15
N LEU A 121 -0.99 -4.57 -19.41
CA LEU A 121 -0.36 -5.63 -18.65
C LEU A 121 -1.28 -6.16 -17.55
N THR A 122 -2.06 -5.30 -16.89
CA THR A 122 -3.08 -5.71 -15.92
C THR A 122 -4.12 -6.63 -16.54
N VAL A 123 -4.62 -6.31 -17.73
CA VAL A 123 -5.58 -7.17 -18.45
C VAL A 123 -4.98 -8.54 -18.73
N ILE A 124 -3.74 -8.60 -19.22
CA ILE A 124 -3.05 -9.85 -19.52
C ILE A 124 -2.86 -10.70 -18.24
N ILE A 125 -2.38 -10.08 -17.16
CA ILE A 125 -2.18 -10.77 -15.87
C ILE A 125 -3.52 -11.26 -15.31
N THR A 126 -4.57 -10.44 -15.36
CA THR A 126 -5.91 -10.83 -14.91
C THR A 126 -6.45 -12.00 -15.74
N ALA A 127 -6.28 -11.98 -17.07
CA ALA A 127 -6.70 -13.06 -17.96
C ALA A 127 -5.97 -14.39 -17.66
N ALA A 128 -4.71 -14.32 -17.21
CA ALA A 128 -3.96 -15.50 -16.77
C ALA A 128 -4.36 -15.99 -15.37
N GLN A 129 -4.68 -15.08 -14.45
CA GLN A 129 -5.02 -15.43 -13.06
C GLN A 129 -6.50 -15.85 -12.89
N ALA A 130 -7.41 -15.31 -13.69
CA ALA A 130 -8.85 -15.61 -13.56
C ALA A 130 -9.19 -17.10 -13.76
N PRO A 131 -8.65 -17.83 -14.75
CA PRO A 131 -8.89 -19.28 -14.87
C PRO A 131 -8.36 -20.07 -13.67
N ALA A 132 -7.19 -19.70 -13.13
CA ALA A 132 -6.63 -20.35 -11.94
C ALA A 132 -7.51 -20.12 -10.70
N TYR A 133 -8.05 -18.91 -10.55
CA TYR A 133 -9.01 -18.59 -9.49
C TYR A 133 -10.30 -19.41 -9.63
N LEU A 134 -10.86 -19.52 -10.84
CA LEU A 134 -12.08 -20.29 -11.10
C LEU A 134 -11.86 -21.79 -10.90
N ALA A 135 -10.70 -22.33 -11.28
CA ALA A 135 -10.35 -23.72 -11.02
C ALA A 135 -10.26 -24.00 -9.51
N ASN A 136 -9.64 -23.09 -8.75
CA ASN A 136 -9.59 -23.16 -7.29
C ASN A 136 -11.01 -23.08 -6.69
N LEU A 137 -11.84 -22.16 -7.16
CA LEU A 137 -13.25 -22.03 -6.75
C LEU A 137 -14.03 -23.32 -7.00
N ALA A 138 -13.89 -23.90 -8.19
CA ALA A 138 -14.57 -25.15 -8.56
C ALA A 138 -14.08 -26.37 -7.76
N SER A 139 -12.84 -26.36 -7.27
CA SER A 139 -12.29 -27.44 -6.43
C SER A 139 -12.75 -27.36 -4.97
N GLN A 140 -13.08 -26.17 -4.49
CA GLN A 140 -13.45 -25.91 -3.10
C GLN A 140 -14.97 -25.91 -2.87
N LEU A 141 -15.74 -25.57 -3.90
CA LEU A 141 -17.20 -25.56 -3.81
C LEU A 141 -17.80 -26.92 -4.22
N PRO A 142 -18.91 -27.36 -3.57
CA PRO A 142 -19.70 -28.46 -4.06
C PRO A 142 -20.17 -28.20 -5.50
N ARG A 143 -20.28 -29.27 -6.31
CA ARG A 143 -20.72 -29.13 -7.70
C ARG A 143 -22.10 -28.49 -7.87
N GLU A 144 -22.93 -28.58 -6.85
CA GLU A 144 -24.29 -28.00 -6.77
C GLU A 144 -24.24 -26.47 -6.57
N ALA A 145 -23.13 -25.94 -6.02
CA ALA A 145 -22.97 -24.52 -5.80
C ALA A 145 -22.65 -23.72 -7.07
N ILE A 146 -22.20 -24.42 -8.12
CA ILE A 146 -21.99 -23.84 -9.44
C ILE A 146 -23.14 -24.34 -10.30
N THR A 147 -24.20 -23.55 -10.42
CA THR A 147 -25.33 -23.84 -11.30
C THR A 147 -25.01 -23.36 -12.71
N PRO A 148 -24.65 -24.27 -13.64
CA PRO A 148 -24.48 -23.88 -15.02
C PRO A 148 -25.83 -23.47 -15.60
N PHE A 149 -25.84 -22.45 -16.46
CA PHE A 149 -27.03 -22.09 -17.24
C PHE A 149 -27.61 -23.33 -17.93
N ASP A 150 -28.90 -23.55 -17.83
CA ASP A 150 -29.66 -24.71 -18.31
C ASP A 150 -29.16 -25.27 -19.64
N GLY A 151 -28.83 -26.57 -19.67
CA GLY A 151 -28.44 -27.29 -20.87
C GLY A 151 -27.47 -28.46 -20.58
N ASP A 152 -26.59 -28.75 -21.51
CA ASP A 152 -25.55 -29.77 -21.41
C ASP A 152 -24.49 -29.43 -20.33
N PRO A 153 -24.18 -30.32 -19.36
CA PRO A 153 -23.26 -30.02 -18.27
C PRO A 153 -21.83 -29.60 -18.70
N GLY A 154 -21.40 -30.05 -19.88
CA GLY A 154 -20.08 -29.72 -20.40
C GLY A 154 -20.02 -28.35 -21.11
N ALA A 155 -21.00 -28.01 -21.90
CA ALA A 155 -21.09 -26.74 -22.60
C ALA A 155 -21.35 -25.59 -21.65
N SER A 156 -22.16 -25.84 -20.60
CA SER A 156 -22.47 -24.86 -19.58
C SER A 156 -21.29 -24.49 -18.69
N MET A 157 -20.40 -25.44 -18.33
CA MET A 157 -19.19 -25.16 -17.54
C MET A 157 -18.18 -24.32 -18.33
N THR A 158 -18.00 -24.60 -19.61
CA THR A 158 -17.11 -23.78 -20.48
C THR A 158 -17.64 -22.36 -20.62
N PHE A 159 -18.95 -22.20 -20.81
CA PHE A 159 -19.58 -20.88 -20.87
C PHE A 159 -19.45 -20.12 -19.54
N PHE A 160 -19.64 -20.80 -18.40
CA PHE A 160 -19.41 -20.22 -17.07
C PHE A 160 -17.97 -19.72 -16.92
N ILE A 161 -16.97 -20.52 -17.29
CA ILE A 161 -15.55 -20.12 -17.19
C ILE A 161 -15.28 -18.88 -18.07
N ILE A 162 -15.70 -18.90 -19.34
CA ILE A 162 -15.44 -17.79 -20.26
C ILE A 162 -16.13 -16.50 -19.79
N SER A 163 -17.41 -16.58 -19.42
CA SER A 163 -18.17 -15.42 -18.93
C SER A 163 -17.59 -14.86 -17.63
N SER A 164 -17.22 -15.73 -16.68
CA SER A 164 -16.62 -15.34 -15.42
C SER A 164 -15.24 -14.70 -15.60
N VAL A 165 -14.40 -15.20 -16.51
CA VAL A 165 -13.12 -14.58 -16.86
C VAL A 165 -13.32 -13.15 -17.39
N ILE A 166 -14.27 -12.95 -18.29
CA ILE A 166 -14.58 -11.62 -18.84
C ILE A 166 -15.07 -10.68 -17.73
N ILE A 167 -15.96 -11.17 -16.85
CA ILE A 167 -16.47 -10.40 -15.72
C ILE A 167 -15.35 -10.02 -14.74
N LEU A 168 -14.46 -10.95 -14.41
CA LEU A 168 -13.32 -10.69 -13.52
C LEU A 168 -12.33 -9.68 -14.10
N ILE A 169 -12.08 -9.73 -15.42
CA ILE A 169 -11.25 -8.72 -16.10
C ILE A 169 -11.94 -7.34 -16.02
N ALA A 170 -13.23 -7.28 -16.35
CA ALA A 170 -14.00 -6.04 -16.27
C ALA A 170 -14.05 -5.49 -14.84
N GLY A 171 -14.24 -6.36 -13.84
CA GLY A 171 -14.24 -6.02 -12.42
C GLY A 171 -12.90 -5.46 -11.95
N THR A 172 -11.79 -6.10 -12.29
CA THR A 172 -10.44 -5.62 -11.96
C THR A 172 -10.15 -4.26 -12.60
N MET A 173 -10.50 -4.08 -13.88
CA MET A 173 -10.34 -2.81 -14.57
C MET A 173 -11.21 -1.70 -13.97
N PHE A 174 -12.41 -2.04 -13.52
CA PHE A 174 -13.29 -1.11 -12.83
C PHE A 174 -12.74 -0.68 -11.46
N VAL A 175 -12.24 -1.62 -10.66
CA VAL A 175 -11.59 -1.31 -9.36
C VAL A 175 -10.36 -0.43 -9.56
N MET A 176 -9.54 -0.72 -10.57
CA MET A 176 -8.41 0.13 -10.95
C MET A 176 -8.88 1.55 -11.29
N TRP A 177 -9.93 1.68 -12.13
CA TRP A 177 -10.49 2.99 -12.48
C TRP A 177 -11.05 3.75 -11.27
N LEU A 178 -11.69 3.05 -10.31
CA LEU A 178 -12.12 3.66 -9.04
C LEU A 178 -10.91 4.21 -8.26
N GLY A 179 -9.81 3.45 -8.18
CA GLY A 179 -8.57 3.89 -7.54
C GLY A 179 -7.97 5.14 -8.20
N GLU A 180 -7.93 5.19 -9.54
CA GLU A 180 -7.49 6.38 -10.27
C GLU A 180 -8.41 7.58 -10.01
N LYS A 181 -9.73 7.38 -9.97
CA LYS A 181 -10.69 8.45 -9.67
C LYS A 181 -10.55 9.01 -8.26
N ILE A 182 -10.25 8.18 -7.27
CA ILE A 182 -9.93 8.66 -5.92
C ILE A 182 -8.65 9.51 -5.96
N THR A 183 -7.61 9.07 -6.67
CA THR A 183 -6.34 9.80 -6.77
C THR A 183 -6.54 11.18 -7.44
N ASP A 184 -7.36 11.24 -8.50
CA ASP A 184 -7.60 12.48 -9.27
C ASP A 184 -8.52 13.46 -8.55
N LYS A 185 -9.66 12.97 -8.02
CA LYS A 185 -10.75 13.81 -7.50
C LYS A 185 -10.98 13.67 -5.99
N GLY A 186 -10.28 12.76 -5.35
CA GLY A 186 -10.37 12.50 -3.92
C GLY A 186 -9.16 13.00 -3.14
N ILE A 187 -8.85 12.30 -2.05
CA ILE A 187 -7.71 12.54 -1.17
C ILE A 187 -6.90 11.25 -1.07
N GLY A 188 -5.59 11.37 -1.07
CA GLY A 188 -4.68 10.25 -0.93
C GLY A 188 -4.42 9.50 -2.23
N ASN A 189 -3.66 8.41 -2.11
CA ASN A 189 -3.47 7.46 -3.21
C ASN A 189 -4.67 6.50 -3.22
N GLY A 190 -5.51 6.59 -4.26
CA GLY A 190 -6.78 5.86 -4.32
C GLY A 190 -6.60 4.34 -4.29
N ILE A 191 -5.55 3.81 -4.93
CA ILE A 191 -5.24 2.38 -4.94
C ILE A 191 -4.93 1.89 -3.53
N SER A 192 -4.06 2.62 -2.83
CA SER A 192 -3.69 2.30 -1.46
C SER A 192 -4.88 2.43 -0.49
N LEU A 193 -5.76 3.42 -0.73
CA LEU A 193 -6.99 3.58 0.05
C LEU A 193 -7.98 2.42 -0.15
N ILE A 194 -8.15 1.92 -1.36
CA ILE A 194 -9.00 0.75 -1.63
C ILE A 194 -8.49 -0.47 -0.87
N ILE A 195 -7.17 -0.72 -0.89
CA ILE A 195 -6.54 -1.82 -0.14
C ILE A 195 -6.76 -1.63 1.36
N MET A 196 -6.49 -0.43 1.87
CA MET A 196 -6.67 -0.11 3.29
C MET A 196 -8.10 -0.34 3.76
N VAL A 197 -9.10 0.09 2.98
CA VAL A 197 -10.52 -0.12 3.28
C VAL A 197 -10.86 -1.62 3.30
N GLY A 198 -10.30 -2.40 2.36
CA GLY A 198 -10.43 -3.86 2.37
C GLY A 198 -9.89 -4.49 3.65
N ILE A 199 -8.72 -4.06 4.10
CA ILE A 199 -8.10 -4.54 5.34
C ILE A 199 -8.93 -4.15 6.56
N ILE A 200 -9.30 -2.88 6.70
CA ILE A 200 -10.05 -2.36 7.85
C ILE A 200 -11.42 -3.03 7.96
N ALA A 201 -12.05 -3.37 6.85
CA ALA A 201 -13.37 -3.98 6.84
C ALA A 201 -13.40 -5.37 7.53
N ASN A 202 -12.30 -6.11 7.49
CA ASN A 202 -12.20 -7.43 8.13
C ASN A 202 -11.79 -7.34 9.61
N LEU A 203 -11.26 -6.20 10.06
CA LEU A 203 -10.77 -6.03 11.43
C LEU A 203 -11.85 -6.23 12.52
N PRO A 204 -13.08 -5.67 12.41
CA PRO A 204 -14.11 -5.89 13.42
C PRO A 204 -14.50 -7.37 13.56
N PHE A 205 -14.60 -8.09 12.43
CA PHE A 205 -14.94 -9.51 12.41
C PHE A 205 -13.84 -10.36 13.04
N ALA A 206 -12.56 -10.10 12.69
CA ALA A 206 -11.42 -10.79 13.26
C ALA A 206 -11.30 -10.55 14.78
N LEU A 207 -11.54 -9.31 15.21
CA LEU A 207 -11.49 -8.93 16.63
C LEU A 207 -12.62 -9.61 17.44
N PHE A 208 -13.82 -9.69 16.86
CA PHE A 208 -14.94 -10.36 17.48
C PHE A 208 -14.73 -11.89 17.53
N ALA A 209 -14.21 -12.48 16.46
CA ALA A 209 -13.87 -13.91 16.42
C ALA A 209 -12.83 -14.28 17.48
N GLU A 210 -11.78 -13.46 17.66
CA GLU A 210 -10.77 -13.66 18.70
C GLU A 210 -11.39 -13.56 20.10
N LEU A 211 -12.23 -12.55 20.34
CA LEU A 211 -12.91 -12.38 21.63
C LEU A 211 -13.74 -13.62 21.98
N VAL A 212 -14.52 -14.15 21.04
CA VAL A 212 -15.33 -15.36 21.25
C VAL A 212 -14.44 -16.57 21.54
N ALA A 213 -13.41 -16.78 20.71
CA ALA A 213 -12.46 -17.89 20.90
C ALA A 213 -11.76 -17.85 22.27
N ARG A 214 -11.44 -16.65 22.77
CA ARG A 214 -10.83 -16.50 24.11
C ARG A 214 -11.83 -16.68 25.24
N LEU A 215 -13.08 -16.29 25.07
CA LEU A 215 -14.13 -16.49 26.07
C LEU A 215 -14.49 -17.97 26.26
N GLU A 216 -14.39 -18.77 25.19
CA GLU A 216 -14.61 -20.23 25.24
C GLU A 216 -13.47 -20.99 25.93
N GLN A 217 -12.28 -20.41 26.03
CA GLN A 217 -11.13 -20.98 26.73
C GLN A 217 -11.29 -20.80 28.25
N ALA A 218 -11.46 -21.88 28.97
CA ALA A 218 -11.52 -21.87 30.45
C ALA A 218 -10.17 -21.43 31.05
N GLY A 219 -10.14 -20.30 31.77
CA GLY A 219 -8.96 -19.89 32.56
C GLY A 219 -8.32 -18.56 32.13
N GLY A 220 -9.08 -17.45 32.15
CA GLY A 220 -8.51 -16.10 32.03
C GLY A 220 -8.43 -15.55 30.59
N GLY A 221 -9.20 -16.08 29.67
CA GLY A 221 -9.19 -15.69 28.26
C GLY A 221 -9.40 -14.20 28.00
N LEU A 222 -10.22 -13.52 28.80
CA LEU A 222 -10.41 -12.07 28.69
C LEU A 222 -9.13 -11.28 29.00
N VAL A 223 -8.32 -11.72 29.96
CA VAL A 223 -7.05 -11.07 30.35
C VAL A 223 -6.05 -11.22 29.18
N VAL A 224 -5.99 -12.41 28.56
CA VAL A 224 -5.14 -12.67 27.38
C VAL A 224 -5.57 -11.78 26.21
N PHE A 225 -6.86 -11.67 25.93
CA PHE A 225 -7.39 -10.80 24.89
C PHE A 225 -7.02 -9.32 25.13
N LEU A 226 -7.13 -8.81 26.36
CA LEU A 226 -6.71 -7.45 26.67
C LEU A 226 -5.21 -7.25 26.47
N LEU A 227 -4.39 -8.24 26.83
CA LEU A 227 -2.94 -8.22 26.59
C LEU A 227 -2.64 -8.17 25.07
N GLU A 228 -3.35 -8.94 24.26
CA GLU A 228 -3.23 -8.93 22.81
C GLU A 228 -3.54 -7.55 22.23
N ILE A 229 -4.60 -6.89 22.67
CA ILE A 229 -4.91 -5.52 22.25
C ILE A 229 -3.78 -4.55 22.62
N VAL A 230 -3.21 -4.66 23.83
CA VAL A 230 -2.09 -3.81 24.25
C VAL A 230 -0.87 -4.04 23.38
N ILE A 231 -0.55 -5.29 23.06
CA ILE A 231 0.56 -5.65 22.15
C ILE A 231 0.28 -5.09 20.74
N LEU A 232 -0.92 -5.25 20.21
CA LEU A 232 -1.33 -4.69 18.92
C LEU A 232 -1.11 -3.18 18.88
N MET A 233 -1.57 -2.46 19.90
CA MET A 233 -1.37 -1.01 20.00
C MET A 233 0.11 -0.64 20.07
N ALA A 234 0.92 -1.40 20.79
CA ALA A 234 2.37 -1.18 20.85
C ALA A 234 3.03 -1.37 19.46
N VAL A 235 2.65 -2.41 18.72
CA VAL A 235 3.15 -2.65 17.36
C VAL A 235 2.73 -1.53 16.41
N VAL A 236 1.47 -1.06 16.49
CA VAL A 236 1.00 0.09 15.68
C VAL A 236 1.85 1.34 15.97
N VAL A 237 2.10 1.65 17.24
CA VAL A 237 2.94 2.80 17.62
C VAL A 237 4.36 2.65 17.09
N LEU A 238 4.97 1.47 17.17
CA LEU A 238 6.29 1.19 16.62
C LEU A 238 6.31 1.38 15.09
N CYS A 239 5.28 0.92 14.38
CA CYS A 239 5.16 1.14 12.93
C CYS A 239 5.03 2.63 12.58
N ILE A 240 4.25 3.40 13.34
CA ILE A 240 4.12 4.86 13.14
C ILE A 240 5.48 5.53 13.34
N LEU A 241 6.22 5.19 14.39
CA LEU A 241 7.55 5.74 14.65
C LEU A 241 8.54 5.43 13.52
N LEU A 242 8.49 4.22 12.94
CA LEU A 242 9.31 3.85 11.78
C LEU A 242 8.97 4.69 10.55
N VAL A 243 7.68 4.79 10.22
CA VAL A 243 7.23 5.51 9.01
C VAL A 243 7.52 7.01 9.11
N GLN A 244 7.38 7.60 10.31
CA GLN A 244 7.69 9.00 10.57
C GLN A 244 9.17 9.26 10.84
N GLY A 245 9.96 8.22 11.08
CA GLY A 245 11.38 8.32 11.38
C GLY A 245 12.17 9.03 10.29
N THR A 246 12.84 10.16 10.64
CA THR A 246 13.63 10.93 9.69
C THR A 246 15.00 11.29 10.26
N ARG A 247 16.05 11.12 9.45
CA ARG A 247 17.38 11.64 9.74
C ARG A 247 17.53 13.03 9.13
N ARG A 248 17.74 14.05 9.95
CA ARG A 248 17.91 15.44 9.51
C ARG A 248 19.37 15.72 9.20
N ILE A 249 19.71 16.04 7.95
CA ILE A 249 21.04 16.47 7.52
C ILE A 249 21.07 17.99 7.52
N PRO A 250 21.99 18.65 8.26
CA PRO A 250 22.12 20.10 8.25
C PRO A 250 22.70 20.57 6.91
N VAL A 251 22.03 21.53 6.29
CA VAL A 251 22.46 22.20 5.06
C VAL A 251 22.55 23.69 5.33
N GLN A 252 23.62 24.31 4.87
CA GLN A 252 23.85 25.75 4.99
C GLN A 252 23.83 26.35 3.59
N PHE A 253 23.08 27.44 3.42
CA PHE A 253 23.07 28.22 2.19
C PHE A 253 24.05 29.37 2.28
N ALA A 254 24.67 29.67 1.14
CA ALA A 254 25.60 30.82 1.06
C ALA A 254 24.84 32.12 1.36
N LYS A 255 25.49 33.00 2.14
CA LYS A 255 24.94 34.33 2.41
C LYS A 255 25.05 35.18 1.14
N ARG A 256 23.93 35.78 0.72
CA ARG A 256 23.92 36.80 -0.34
C ARG A 256 23.85 38.19 0.31
N ILE A 257 24.74 39.09 -0.10
CA ILE A 257 24.70 40.49 0.29
C ILE A 257 24.09 41.27 -0.86
N VAL A 258 22.97 41.91 -0.63
CA VAL A 258 22.30 42.79 -1.60
C VAL A 258 22.21 44.16 -0.95
N GLY A 259 23.08 45.08 -1.41
CA GLY A 259 23.29 46.39 -0.75
C GLY A 259 23.83 46.23 0.67
N ASN A 260 23.23 46.90 1.64
CA ASN A 260 23.64 46.85 3.06
C ASN A 260 22.95 45.75 3.88
N LYS A 261 22.19 44.85 3.24
CA LYS A 261 21.43 43.78 3.92
C LYS A 261 21.98 42.41 3.55
N GLN A 262 22.26 41.59 4.57
CA GLN A 262 22.62 40.20 4.41
C GLN A 262 21.33 39.36 4.32
N TYR A 263 21.15 38.60 3.21
CA TYR A 263 20.13 37.62 3.01
C TYR A 263 20.73 36.22 2.97
N GLY A 264 20.10 35.24 3.64
CA GLY A 264 20.57 33.86 3.69
C GLY A 264 21.43 33.53 4.91
N GLY A 265 22.05 32.36 4.90
CA GLY A 265 22.86 31.87 6.02
C GLY A 265 22.07 31.11 7.09
N VAL A 266 20.77 30.89 6.88
CA VAL A 266 19.95 30.09 7.77
C VAL A 266 20.28 28.60 7.57
N ARG A 267 20.54 27.88 8.66
CA ARG A 267 20.66 26.43 8.62
C ARG A 267 19.29 25.80 8.34
N GLN A 268 19.22 25.05 7.26
CA GLN A 268 18.07 24.21 6.92
C GLN A 268 18.44 22.75 7.10
N TYR A 269 17.43 21.88 7.21
CA TYR A 269 17.64 20.45 7.37
C TYR A 269 16.94 19.71 6.23
N ILE A 270 17.66 18.80 5.59
CA ILE A 270 17.07 17.86 4.65
C ILE A 270 16.61 16.63 5.45
N PRO A 271 15.30 16.33 5.52
CA PRO A 271 14.80 15.13 6.18
C PRO A 271 14.98 13.93 5.26
N LEU A 272 15.85 12.98 5.62
CA LEU A 272 15.94 11.67 4.98
C LEU A 272 15.06 10.70 5.76
N LYS A 273 14.03 10.13 5.13
CA LYS A 273 13.16 9.14 5.76
C LYS A 273 13.93 7.84 6.01
N VAL A 274 13.76 7.23 7.18
CA VAL A 274 14.33 5.91 7.53
C VAL A 274 13.73 4.85 6.61
N ASN A 275 12.42 4.92 6.38
CA ASN A 275 11.74 4.11 5.40
C ASN A 275 11.39 4.96 4.17
N ALA A 276 12.38 5.24 3.32
CA ALA A 276 12.19 5.97 2.06
C ALA A 276 11.43 5.11 1.01
N ALA A 277 11.55 3.79 1.11
CA ALA A 277 10.89 2.84 0.23
C ALA A 277 9.38 2.67 0.52
N GLY A 278 8.90 3.11 1.69
CA GLY A 278 7.50 2.97 2.10
C GLY A 278 7.10 1.49 2.27
N VAL A 279 5.93 1.15 1.78
CA VAL A 279 5.34 -0.20 1.88
C VAL A 279 5.69 -1.08 0.68
N MET A 280 6.24 -0.49 -0.39
CA MET A 280 6.50 -1.17 -1.65
C MET A 280 7.37 -2.44 -1.53
N PRO A 281 8.49 -2.46 -0.76
CA PRO A 281 9.32 -3.65 -0.63
C PRO A 281 8.58 -4.89 -0.16
N ILE A 282 7.61 -4.70 0.75
CA ILE A 282 6.83 -5.81 1.31
C ILE A 282 5.85 -6.35 0.25
N ILE A 283 5.21 -5.45 -0.51
CA ILE A 283 4.31 -5.84 -1.59
C ILE A 283 5.07 -6.60 -2.67
N PHE A 284 6.30 -6.16 -3.01
CA PHE A 284 7.18 -6.86 -3.96
C PHE A 284 7.57 -8.25 -3.45
N ALA A 285 8.01 -8.35 -2.21
CA ALA A 285 8.39 -9.63 -1.60
C ALA A 285 7.20 -10.60 -1.63
N GLN A 286 6.01 -10.11 -1.28
CA GLN A 286 4.79 -10.91 -1.30
C GLN A 286 4.41 -11.36 -2.71
N ALA A 287 4.47 -10.49 -3.71
CA ALA A 287 4.18 -10.84 -5.09
C ALA A 287 5.11 -11.95 -5.61
N ILE A 288 6.41 -11.92 -5.23
CA ILE A 288 7.36 -12.97 -5.60
C ILE A 288 7.07 -14.28 -4.87
N MET A 289 6.64 -14.22 -3.60
CA MET A 289 6.26 -15.41 -2.85
C MET A 289 5.04 -16.14 -3.42
N PHE A 290 4.21 -15.45 -4.24
CA PHE A 290 3.11 -16.10 -4.97
C PHE A 290 3.57 -16.94 -6.17
N ILE A 291 4.72 -16.64 -6.77
CA ILE A 291 5.20 -17.32 -7.98
C ILE A 291 5.41 -18.84 -7.76
N PRO A 292 6.12 -19.29 -6.72
CA PRO A 292 6.31 -20.73 -6.47
C PRO A 292 5.00 -21.48 -6.31
N ILE A 293 4.02 -20.85 -5.64
CA ILE A 293 2.71 -21.48 -5.35
C ILE A 293 1.87 -21.60 -6.61
N THR A 294 1.85 -20.56 -7.46
CA THR A 294 1.13 -20.63 -8.74
C THR A 294 1.76 -21.62 -9.70
N LEU A 295 3.10 -21.70 -9.75
CA LEU A 295 3.81 -22.70 -10.58
C LEU A 295 3.53 -24.13 -10.14
N ALA A 296 3.44 -24.37 -8.83
CA ALA A 296 3.13 -25.69 -8.29
C ALA A 296 1.71 -26.17 -8.65
N GLY A 297 0.75 -25.25 -8.79
CA GLY A 297 -0.60 -25.58 -9.24
C GLY A 297 -0.68 -26.07 -10.69
N PHE A 298 0.37 -25.85 -11.50
CA PHE A 298 0.47 -26.28 -12.89
C PHE A 298 1.38 -27.50 -13.11
N ALA A 299 2.08 -27.98 -12.07
CA ALA A 299 3.09 -29.03 -12.20
C ALA A 299 2.67 -30.32 -11.48
N ASP A 300 2.51 -31.39 -12.23
CA ASP A 300 2.19 -32.75 -11.75
C ASP A 300 3.39 -33.51 -11.14
N SER A 301 4.50 -32.82 -10.80
CA SER A 301 5.69 -33.48 -10.27
C SER A 301 5.76 -33.44 -8.74
N GLU A 302 6.00 -34.60 -8.10
CA GLU A 302 6.12 -34.74 -6.64
C GLU A 302 7.19 -33.81 -6.02
N ALA A 303 8.30 -33.56 -6.71
CA ALA A 303 9.36 -32.69 -6.22
C ALA A 303 8.92 -31.19 -6.16
N LEU A 304 8.14 -30.74 -7.14
CA LEU A 304 7.59 -29.37 -7.17
C LEU A 304 6.46 -29.21 -6.15
N SER A 305 5.65 -30.24 -5.94
CA SER A 305 4.58 -30.21 -4.92
C SER A 305 5.14 -30.14 -3.51
N GLY A 306 6.24 -30.85 -3.20
CA GLY A 306 6.95 -30.76 -1.92
C GLY A 306 7.59 -29.39 -1.67
N PHE A 307 8.21 -28.80 -2.72
CA PHE A 307 8.75 -27.45 -2.65
C PHE A 307 7.63 -26.43 -2.41
N ALA A 308 6.54 -26.51 -3.14
CA ALA A 308 5.39 -25.62 -2.97
C ALA A 308 4.72 -25.76 -1.61
N ALA A 309 4.59 -26.97 -1.09
CA ALA A 309 4.05 -27.20 0.25
C ALA A 309 4.88 -26.50 1.34
N THR A 310 6.21 -26.47 1.18
CA THR A 310 7.11 -25.75 2.10
C THR A 310 6.87 -24.23 2.06
N PHE A 311 6.58 -23.65 0.88
CA PHE A 311 6.33 -22.22 0.72
C PHE A 311 4.86 -21.84 0.88
N SER A 312 3.93 -22.79 0.88
CA SER A 312 2.51 -22.54 1.19
C SER A 312 2.25 -22.41 2.69
N ASN A 313 3.13 -22.98 3.53
CA ASN A 313 2.97 -22.90 4.97
C ASN A 313 3.42 -21.54 5.51
N PHE A 314 2.47 -20.64 5.73
CA PHE A 314 2.67 -19.30 6.27
C PHE A 314 3.38 -19.28 7.65
N LEU A 315 3.21 -20.32 8.48
CA LEU A 315 3.87 -20.47 9.77
C LEU A 315 5.27 -21.08 9.65
N GLY A 316 5.61 -21.60 8.47
CA GLY A 316 6.87 -22.31 8.23
C GLY A 316 8.10 -21.39 8.36
N PHE A 317 9.17 -21.93 8.93
CA PHE A 317 10.45 -21.22 9.06
C PHE A 317 10.98 -20.76 7.70
N TRP A 318 10.98 -21.63 6.68
CA TRP A 318 11.52 -21.33 5.35
C TRP A 318 10.73 -20.23 4.62
N TYR A 319 9.40 -20.23 4.77
CA TYR A 319 8.55 -19.15 4.26
C TYR A 319 8.96 -17.82 4.85
N ASN A 320 8.97 -17.72 6.19
CA ASN A 320 9.26 -16.48 6.91
C ASN A 320 10.69 -15.98 6.70
N PHE A 321 11.67 -16.90 6.66
CA PHE A 321 13.07 -16.56 6.40
C PHE A 321 13.25 -15.98 4.98
N THR A 322 12.69 -16.65 3.96
CA THR A 322 12.76 -16.16 2.58
C THR A 322 12.04 -14.84 2.43
N PHE A 323 10.87 -14.71 3.02
CA PHE A 323 10.08 -13.47 2.99
C PHE A 323 10.83 -12.30 3.62
N ALA A 324 11.43 -12.49 4.81
CA ALA A 324 12.26 -11.49 5.46
C ALA A 324 13.47 -11.07 4.60
N THR A 325 14.17 -12.06 4.03
CA THR A 325 15.33 -11.82 3.17
C THR A 325 14.94 -11.01 1.94
N LEU A 326 13.84 -11.35 1.29
CA LEU A 326 13.30 -10.60 0.16
C LEU A 326 12.93 -9.16 0.55
N ILE A 327 12.29 -8.94 1.70
CA ILE A 327 11.95 -7.60 2.18
C ILE A 327 13.20 -6.76 2.36
N ILE A 328 14.24 -7.29 2.99
CA ILE A 328 15.51 -6.57 3.18
C ILE A 328 16.12 -6.21 1.82
N LEU A 329 16.21 -7.17 0.91
CA LEU A 329 16.78 -6.97 -0.42
C LEU A 329 15.99 -5.91 -1.20
N PHE A 330 14.66 -6.01 -1.24
CA PHE A 330 13.83 -5.02 -1.93
C PHE A 330 13.83 -3.66 -1.26
N THR A 331 13.99 -3.57 0.04
CA THR A 331 14.10 -2.28 0.73
C THR A 331 15.36 -1.55 0.27
N TYR A 332 16.50 -2.22 0.17
CA TYR A 332 17.72 -1.63 -0.37
C TYR A 332 17.56 -1.24 -1.84
N PHE A 333 17.05 -2.17 -2.64
CA PHE A 333 16.85 -1.95 -4.07
C PHE A 333 15.92 -0.76 -4.34
N TYR A 334 14.78 -0.70 -3.67
CA TYR A 334 13.80 0.36 -3.86
C TYR A 334 14.28 1.70 -3.31
N THR A 335 15.00 1.71 -2.21
CA THR A 335 15.63 2.93 -1.66
C THR A 335 16.63 3.51 -2.64
N ALA A 336 17.46 2.67 -3.27
CA ALA A 336 18.44 3.10 -4.28
C ALA A 336 17.78 3.72 -5.52
N ILE A 337 16.58 3.25 -5.90
CA ILE A 337 15.82 3.80 -7.03
C ILE A 337 15.13 5.12 -6.67
N THR A 338 14.50 5.17 -5.48
CA THR A 338 13.67 6.31 -5.08
C THR A 338 14.50 7.52 -4.70
N VAL A 339 15.63 7.31 -4.05
CA VAL A 339 16.53 8.37 -3.64
C VAL A 339 17.73 8.40 -4.56
N ASN A 340 17.90 9.49 -5.31
CA ASN A 340 19.06 9.70 -6.18
C ASN A 340 20.03 10.69 -5.53
N PRO A 341 21.13 10.23 -4.86
CA PRO A 341 22.06 11.10 -4.16
C PRO A 341 22.78 12.08 -5.09
N ASN A 342 23.03 11.69 -6.36
CA ASN A 342 23.69 12.55 -7.33
C ASN A 342 22.82 13.75 -7.69
N GLN A 343 21.54 13.52 -7.99
CA GLN A 343 20.60 14.58 -8.31
C GLN A 343 20.40 15.52 -7.12
N MET A 344 20.25 14.98 -5.90
CA MET A 344 20.14 15.78 -4.68
C MET A 344 21.36 16.68 -4.47
N ALA A 345 22.57 16.15 -4.67
CA ALA A 345 23.81 16.90 -4.53
C ALA A 345 23.97 18.01 -5.59
N GLU A 346 23.53 17.73 -6.84
CA GLU A 346 23.52 18.74 -7.91
C GLU A 346 22.51 19.85 -7.65
N ASP A 347 21.30 19.52 -7.21
CA ASP A 347 20.26 20.49 -6.88
C ASP A 347 20.67 21.37 -5.71
N MET A 348 21.31 20.78 -4.69
CA MET A 348 21.92 21.55 -3.59
C MET A 348 22.98 22.50 -4.11
N LYS A 349 23.89 22.05 -4.98
CA LYS A 349 24.94 22.88 -5.57
C LYS A 349 24.36 24.03 -6.39
N LYS A 350 23.34 23.77 -7.23
CA LYS A 350 22.67 24.80 -8.04
C LYS A 350 22.00 25.87 -7.16
N ASN A 351 21.43 25.46 -6.03
CA ASN A 351 20.78 26.38 -5.09
C ASN A 351 21.75 27.04 -4.10
N GLY A 352 23.07 26.83 -4.24
CA GLY A 352 24.08 27.41 -3.36
C GLY A 352 24.09 26.83 -1.95
N GLY A 353 23.52 25.63 -1.75
CA GLY A 353 23.52 24.88 -0.51
C GLY A 353 24.75 23.96 -0.40
N PHE A 354 25.26 23.80 0.80
CA PHE A 354 26.34 22.86 1.10
C PHE A 354 26.17 22.25 2.48
N ILE A 355 26.72 21.04 2.65
CA ILE A 355 26.78 20.37 3.96
C ILE A 355 28.06 20.82 4.66
N PRO A 356 28.00 21.35 5.89
CA PRO A 356 29.19 21.74 6.63
C PRO A 356 30.20 20.59 6.75
N GLY A 357 31.45 20.85 6.35
CA GLY A 357 32.51 19.84 6.37
C GLY A 357 32.61 18.93 5.14
N VAL A 358 31.70 19.06 4.14
CA VAL A 358 31.70 18.24 2.92
C VAL A 358 31.81 19.14 1.68
N LYS A 359 32.73 18.80 0.74
CA LYS A 359 32.85 19.55 -0.51
C LYS A 359 31.59 19.39 -1.38
N PRO A 360 31.03 20.50 -1.92
CA PRO A 360 29.86 20.45 -2.81
C PRO A 360 30.10 19.59 -4.07
N GLY A 361 29.09 18.88 -4.51
CA GLY A 361 29.12 18.02 -5.70
C GLY A 361 29.30 16.53 -5.34
N LYS A 362 30.24 15.84 -5.99
CA LYS A 362 30.41 14.38 -5.88
C LYS A 362 30.60 13.88 -4.43
N LYS A 363 31.38 14.62 -3.62
CA LYS A 363 31.58 14.28 -2.21
C LYS A 363 30.30 14.41 -1.36
N THR A 364 29.42 15.34 -1.72
CA THR A 364 28.09 15.47 -1.09
C THR A 364 27.20 14.28 -1.47
N ALA A 365 27.25 13.83 -2.72
CA ALA A 365 26.51 12.63 -3.15
C ALA A 365 26.99 11.38 -2.41
N GLU A 366 28.30 11.15 -2.32
CA GLU A 366 28.90 10.04 -1.55
C GLU A 366 28.51 10.07 -0.07
N PHE A 367 28.48 11.27 0.53
CA PHE A 367 28.05 11.43 1.92
C PHE A 367 26.57 11.06 2.12
N ILE A 368 25.68 11.56 1.24
CA ILE A 368 24.24 11.25 1.30
C ILE A 368 24.02 9.75 1.11
N ASP A 369 24.68 9.13 0.13
CA ASP A 369 24.59 7.69 -0.15
C ASP A 369 25.02 6.86 1.07
N ASN A 370 26.14 7.19 1.69
CA ASN A 370 26.63 6.52 2.89
C ASN A 370 25.66 6.67 4.09
N VAL A 371 25.05 7.84 4.26
CA VAL A 371 24.04 8.07 5.30
C VAL A 371 22.79 7.24 4.99
N MET A 372 22.33 7.21 3.73
CA MET A 372 21.16 6.45 3.31
C MET A 372 21.36 4.95 3.55
N SER A 373 22.50 4.39 3.12
CA SER A 373 22.81 2.96 3.32
C SER A 373 22.79 2.56 4.80
N LYS A 374 23.33 3.42 5.67
CA LYS A 374 23.33 3.18 7.13
C LYS A 374 21.95 3.27 7.77
N ILE A 375 21.06 4.13 7.25
CA ILE A 375 19.70 4.29 7.77
C ILE A 375 18.78 3.18 7.24
N THR A 376 18.99 2.74 6.00
CA THR A 376 18.19 1.70 5.37
C THR A 376 18.32 0.35 6.08
N LEU A 377 19.49 0.01 6.63
CA LEU A 377 19.71 -1.26 7.33
C LEU A 377 18.75 -1.45 8.52
N PRO A 378 18.74 -0.59 9.55
CA PRO A 378 17.81 -0.75 10.66
C PRO A 378 16.35 -0.64 10.21
N GLY A 379 16.06 0.20 9.19
CA GLY A 379 14.72 0.29 8.60
C GLY A 379 14.27 -1.02 7.96
N SER A 380 15.11 -1.67 7.17
CA SER A 380 14.79 -2.94 6.50
C SER A 380 14.64 -4.11 7.48
N LEU A 381 15.51 -4.17 8.51
CA LEU A 381 15.41 -5.19 9.57
C LEU A 381 14.10 -5.05 10.35
N PHE A 382 13.72 -3.82 10.67
CA PHE A 382 12.45 -3.57 11.36
C PHE A 382 11.24 -3.91 10.48
N LEU A 383 11.27 -3.55 9.19
CA LEU A 383 10.22 -3.93 8.24
C LEU A 383 10.08 -5.46 8.13
N ALA A 384 11.21 -6.19 8.04
CA ALA A 384 11.23 -7.64 8.00
C ALA A 384 10.66 -8.24 9.29
N PHE A 385 11.03 -7.68 10.46
CA PHE A 385 10.50 -8.12 11.75
C PHE A 385 8.99 -7.94 11.84
N VAL A 386 8.47 -6.75 11.49
CA VAL A 386 7.01 -6.50 11.49
C VAL A 386 6.29 -7.40 10.47
N ALA A 387 6.92 -7.71 9.35
CA ALA A 387 6.33 -8.59 8.34
C ALA A 387 6.17 -10.03 8.81
N ILE A 388 7.05 -10.53 9.70
CA ILE A 388 7.00 -11.89 10.27
C ILE A 388 6.11 -11.94 11.53
N MET A 389 5.81 -10.82 12.17
CA MET A 389 5.03 -10.77 13.41
C MET A 389 3.73 -11.60 13.39
N PRO A 390 2.93 -11.61 12.30
CA PRO A 390 1.72 -12.44 12.24
C PRO A 390 1.99 -13.92 12.47
N ALA A 391 3.08 -14.47 11.91
CA ALA A 391 3.45 -15.86 12.12
C ALA A 391 3.85 -16.13 13.56
N LEU A 392 4.62 -15.23 14.19
CA LEU A 392 5.02 -15.36 15.60
C LEU A 392 3.82 -15.29 16.54
N VAL A 393 2.87 -14.38 16.28
CA VAL A 393 1.67 -14.21 17.10
C VAL A 393 0.71 -15.41 16.94
N SER A 394 0.58 -15.97 15.74
CA SER A 394 -0.19 -17.21 15.53
C SER A 394 0.38 -18.40 16.30
N LEU A 395 1.72 -18.50 16.42
CA LEU A 395 2.36 -19.55 17.25
C LEU A 395 2.06 -19.36 18.75
N MET A 396 1.69 -18.15 19.19
CA MET A 396 1.24 -17.88 20.58
C MET A 396 -0.23 -18.21 20.80
N GLY A 397 -0.92 -18.77 19.79
CA GLY A 397 -2.30 -19.23 19.90
C GLY A 397 -3.37 -18.18 19.59
N VAL A 398 -3.00 -17.09 18.93
CA VAL A 398 -3.95 -16.10 18.38
C VAL A 398 -4.56 -16.66 17.10
N THR A 399 -5.87 -16.42 16.88
CA THR A 399 -6.52 -16.85 15.64
C THR A 399 -5.85 -16.28 14.41
N GLY A 400 -5.75 -17.06 13.32
CA GLY A 400 -5.03 -16.68 12.12
C GLY A 400 -5.52 -15.37 11.50
N GLN A 401 -6.84 -15.14 11.52
CA GLN A 401 -7.44 -13.89 11.04
C GLN A 401 -7.00 -12.67 11.83
N PHE A 402 -6.97 -12.76 13.17
CA PHE A 402 -6.59 -11.64 14.02
C PHE A 402 -5.07 -11.43 14.03
N ALA A 403 -4.29 -12.51 13.96
CA ALA A 403 -2.84 -12.46 13.90
C ALA A 403 -2.31 -11.63 12.71
N GLN A 404 -3.02 -11.64 11.57
CA GLN A 404 -2.66 -10.85 10.39
C GLN A 404 -2.68 -9.34 10.63
N PHE A 405 -3.37 -8.85 11.66
CA PHE A 405 -3.39 -7.43 12.05
C PHE A 405 -2.22 -7.03 12.95
N PHE A 406 -1.50 -7.98 13.55
CA PHE A 406 -0.32 -7.69 14.38
C PHE A 406 0.92 -7.29 13.58
N GLY A 407 0.86 -7.34 12.26
CA GLY A 407 2.01 -7.01 11.44
C GLY A 407 1.76 -7.28 9.97
N GLY A 408 2.81 -7.74 9.31
CA GLY A 408 2.74 -8.06 7.89
C GLY A 408 2.49 -6.85 7.01
N THR A 409 2.03 -7.14 5.82
CA THR A 409 1.68 -6.12 4.82
C THR A 409 0.47 -5.29 5.22
N SER A 410 -0.52 -5.91 5.88
CA SER A 410 -1.78 -5.28 6.25
C SER A 410 -1.61 -4.09 7.19
N LEU A 411 -0.90 -4.28 8.29
CA LEU A 411 -0.67 -3.21 9.27
C LEU A 411 0.19 -2.09 8.69
N LEU A 412 1.24 -2.43 7.95
CA LEU A 412 2.13 -1.42 7.36
C LEU A 412 1.44 -0.61 6.26
N ILE A 413 0.60 -1.25 5.44
CA ILE A 413 -0.23 -0.53 4.45
C ILE A 413 -1.22 0.39 5.16
N MET A 414 -1.90 -0.11 6.18
CA MET A 414 -2.88 0.68 6.93
C MET A 414 -2.22 1.92 7.55
N VAL A 415 -1.11 1.76 8.26
CA VAL A 415 -0.39 2.88 8.90
C VAL A 415 0.17 3.84 7.84
N GLY A 416 0.79 3.32 6.78
CA GLY A 416 1.38 4.14 5.72
C GLY A 416 0.33 4.99 5.01
N VAL A 417 -0.78 4.39 4.60
CA VAL A 417 -1.86 5.08 3.87
C VAL A 417 -2.55 6.13 4.75
N VAL A 418 -2.81 5.82 6.02
CA VAL A 418 -3.40 6.79 6.97
C VAL A 418 -2.47 7.99 7.14
N LEU A 419 -1.18 7.77 7.34
CA LEU A 419 -0.21 8.87 7.51
C LEU A 419 -0.06 9.70 6.23
N ASP A 420 0.02 9.08 5.05
CA ASP A 420 0.10 9.80 3.78
C ASP A 420 -1.17 10.63 3.53
N THR A 421 -2.34 10.07 3.84
CA THR A 421 -3.63 10.78 3.70
C THR A 421 -3.72 11.96 4.65
N LEU A 422 -3.29 11.80 5.92
CA LEU A 422 -3.23 12.89 6.90
C LEU A 422 -2.29 14.00 6.45
N GLN A 423 -1.08 13.66 5.96
CA GLN A 423 -0.14 14.65 5.44
C GLN A 423 -0.72 15.45 4.26
N GLN A 424 -1.48 14.81 3.37
CA GLN A 424 -2.14 15.50 2.28
C GLN A 424 -3.24 16.44 2.78
N ILE A 425 -4.05 16.01 3.75
CA ILE A 425 -5.07 16.86 4.38
C ILE A 425 -4.41 18.08 5.05
N GLU A 426 -3.35 17.89 5.81
CA GLU A 426 -2.60 18.98 6.44
C GLU A 426 -2.00 19.94 5.40
N SER A 427 -1.45 19.42 4.32
CA SER A 427 -0.93 20.23 3.21
C SER A 427 -2.01 21.12 2.58
N HIS A 428 -3.21 20.57 2.32
CA HIS A 428 -4.35 21.34 1.81
C HIS A 428 -4.83 22.41 2.80
N LEU A 429 -4.86 22.10 4.09
CA LEU A 429 -5.21 23.07 5.15
C LEU A 429 -4.20 24.23 5.20
N LEU A 430 -2.91 23.94 5.12
CA LEU A 430 -1.85 24.96 5.14
C LEU A 430 -1.90 25.87 3.91
N MET A 431 -2.07 25.33 2.71
CA MET A 431 -2.16 26.14 1.48
C MET A 431 -3.30 27.15 1.55
N ARG A 432 -4.47 26.79 2.06
CA ARG A 432 -5.61 27.70 2.22
C ARG A 432 -5.43 28.74 3.32
N HIS A 433 -4.65 28.44 4.34
CA HIS A 433 -4.32 29.44 5.35
C HIS A 433 -3.48 30.58 4.77
N TYR A 434 -2.58 30.28 3.85
CA TYR A 434 -1.81 31.28 3.10
C TYR A 434 -2.67 32.08 2.12
N ASP A 435 -3.60 31.46 1.41
CA ASP A 435 -4.53 32.15 0.50
C ASP A 435 -5.46 33.14 1.25
N GLY A 436 -5.85 32.82 2.48
CA GLY A 436 -6.61 33.71 3.35
C GLY A 436 -5.84 34.97 3.75
N LEU A 437 -4.52 34.85 3.94
CA LEU A 437 -3.65 35.98 4.26
C LEU A 437 -3.40 36.89 3.04
N THR A 438 -3.33 36.35 1.84
CA THR A 438 -3.16 37.12 0.59
C THR A 438 -4.47 37.80 0.16
N LYS A 439 -5.63 37.17 0.34
CA LYS A 439 -6.95 37.78 0.02
C LYS A 439 -7.38 38.86 1.01
N SER A 440 -6.92 38.87 2.24
CA SER A 440 -7.26 39.86 3.24
C SER A 440 -6.50 41.18 3.13
N GLY A 441 -5.69 41.41 2.09
CA GLY A 441 -5.16 42.70 1.69
C GLY A 441 -4.34 43.47 2.74
N ARG A 442 -3.83 42.79 3.78
CA ARG A 442 -3.08 43.43 4.88
C ARG A 442 -1.57 43.21 4.80
N ILE A 443 -1.00 43.26 3.61
CA ILE A 443 0.40 43.65 3.48
C ILE A 443 0.42 45.12 3.15
N LYS A 444 0.37 45.98 4.16
CA LYS A 444 0.70 47.40 4.03
C LYS A 444 2.17 47.49 3.61
N GLY A 445 2.37 47.62 2.31
CA GLY A 445 3.67 48.00 1.76
C GLY A 445 4.07 49.32 2.41
N ARG A 446 5.27 49.40 2.92
CA ARG A 446 5.94 50.56 3.53
C ARG A 446 6.34 51.58 2.44
N SER A 447 5.36 52.07 1.67
CA SER A 447 5.57 53.07 0.63
C SER A 447 4.50 54.15 0.67
N SER A 448 4.42 54.87 1.77
CA SER A 448 3.87 56.21 1.77
C SER A 448 4.36 56.97 3.02
N MET A 449 5.65 57.22 3.09
CA MET A 449 6.19 58.19 3.99
C MET A 449 7.26 58.97 3.22
N GLY A 450 6.89 60.14 2.76
CA GLY A 450 7.85 61.13 2.32
C GLY A 450 7.58 61.72 0.94
N MET A 451 6.56 62.60 0.84
CA MET A 451 6.62 63.76 -0.02
C MET A 451 5.55 64.75 0.46
N THR A 452 5.89 65.47 1.50
CA THR A 452 5.38 66.85 1.75
C THR A 452 6.43 67.53 2.64
N GLY A 453 7.12 68.55 2.10
CA GLY A 453 8.08 69.39 2.78
C GLY A 453 9.21 69.78 1.88
#